data_c694d7458f6c140db143f6384361d3bb
#
_entry.id   c694d7458f6c140db143f6384361d3bb
#
_cell.length_a   1.000
_cell.length_b   1.000
_cell.length_c   1.000
_cell.angle_alpha   90.00
_cell.angle_beta   90.00
_cell.angle_gamma   90.00
#
_symmetry.space_group_name_H-M   'P 1'
#
loop_
_entity.id
_entity.type
_entity.pdbx_description
1 polymer ?
#
loop_
_entity_poly.entity_id
_entity_poly.type
_entity_poly.pdbx_seq_one_letter_code
_entity_poly.pdbx_strand_id
1 'polypeptide(L)'
;MLTKKNSLKLIGRREFVDFPLLGVYNVEAKIDTGAYTSAIHCKNISVINENNKHVLCFDLALDNKQPQRSLRFEEFTQKKIKNSFGEMEERYIIKTLIVIGGKKIKSTVSLSDRESMRYPVLIGRKLVKGKFIIDVHQIHTGGKKIDQEIIKSNHI
;
A
#
# COMPACT_ATOMS: atom_id res chain seq x y z
N MET A 1 -0.29 18.34 26.87
CA MET A 1 -0.64 17.67 26.42
C MET A 1 -0.45 17.21 25.06
N LEU A 2 0.43 16.66 24.83
CA LEU A 2 0.97 16.26 23.62
C LEU A 2 0.65 14.86 23.23
N THR A 3 0.16 14.16 24.16
CA THR A 3 0.11 12.74 24.07
C THR A 3 -0.78 12.15 23.01
N LYS A 4 -1.91 12.77 22.70
CA LYS A 4 -2.83 12.20 21.72
C LYS A 4 -2.32 12.24 20.30
N LYS A 5 -1.57 13.28 19.94
CA LYS A 5 -1.04 13.40 18.59
C LYS A 5 0.07 12.41 18.30
N ASN A 6 0.78 12.04 19.35
CA ASN A 6 1.96 11.22 19.21
C ASN A 6 1.78 9.79 19.70
N SER A 7 0.53 9.38 20.00
CA SER A 7 0.37 8.02 20.45
C SER A 7 0.55 7.04 19.31
N LEU A 8 1.42 6.06 19.58
CA LEU A 8 1.71 5.03 18.65
C LEU A 8 0.68 3.91 18.78
N LYS A 9 0.25 3.38 17.67
CA LYS A 9 -0.68 2.26 17.65
C LYS A 9 0.07 0.98 17.32
N LEU A 10 -0.33 -0.12 17.96
CA LEU A 10 0.28 -1.41 17.72
C LEU A 10 -0.31 -2.04 16.46
N ILE A 11 0.55 -2.52 15.58
CA ILE A 11 0.16 -3.34 14.43
C ILE A 11 1.06 -4.57 14.37
N GLY A 12 0.64 -5.56 13.61
CA GLY A 12 1.40 -6.79 13.44
C GLY A 12 2.33 -6.74 12.23
N ARG A 13 2.90 -7.89 11.90
CA ARG A 13 3.77 -8.00 10.71
C ARG A 13 2.98 -8.03 9.41
N ARG A 14 1.69 -8.31 9.45
CA ARG A 14 0.75 -8.23 8.34
C ARG A 14 -0.51 -7.54 8.82
N GLU A 15 -1.08 -6.70 7.97
CA GLU A 15 -2.32 -5.99 8.28
C GLU A 15 -3.17 -5.86 7.04
N PHE A 16 -4.49 -5.71 7.22
CA PHE A 16 -5.36 -5.35 6.12
C PHE A 16 -5.35 -3.83 5.95
N VAL A 17 -5.21 -3.40 4.73
CA VAL A 17 -5.15 -1.97 4.41
C VAL A 17 -6.17 -1.62 3.35
N ASP A 18 -6.59 -0.36 3.34
CA ASP A 18 -7.46 0.18 2.30
C ASP A 18 -6.73 1.24 1.51
N PHE A 19 -7.05 1.31 0.24
CA PHE A 19 -6.66 2.42 -0.63
C PHE A 19 -7.95 3.02 -1.19
N PRO A 20 -8.63 3.88 -0.43
CA PRO A 20 -9.95 4.38 -0.84
C PRO A 20 -9.95 5.10 -2.18
N LEU A 21 -8.89 5.87 -2.47
CA LEU A 21 -8.80 6.62 -3.72
C LEU A 21 -8.53 5.72 -4.91
N LEU A 22 -8.07 4.49 -4.68
CA LEU A 22 -7.89 3.50 -5.72
C LEU A 22 -9.06 2.54 -5.81
N GLY A 23 -10.03 2.70 -4.92
CA GLY A 23 -11.23 1.88 -4.90
C GLY A 23 -11.03 0.46 -4.41
N VAL A 24 -10.01 0.21 -3.61
CA VAL A 24 -9.74 -1.13 -3.07
C VAL A 24 -9.67 -1.12 -1.55
N TYR A 25 -10.16 -2.19 -0.95
CA TYR A 25 -10.32 -2.30 0.49
C TYR A 25 -9.93 -3.69 0.97
N ASN A 26 -9.49 -3.77 2.23
CA ASN A 26 -9.16 -5.05 2.88
C ASN A 26 -8.13 -5.87 2.11
N VAL A 27 -7.08 -5.21 1.68
CA VAL A 27 -5.97 -5.88 1.00
C VAL A 27 -4.93 -6.26 2.05
N GLU A 28 -4.50 -7.50 2.05
CA GLU A 28 -3.46 -7.91 2.99
C GLU A 28 -2.11 -7.34 2.57
N ALA A 29 -1.48 -6.64 3.50
CA ALA A 29 -0.18 -6.03 3.29
C ALA A 29 0.83 -6.60 4.28
N LYS A 30 2.05 -6.75 3.82
CA LYS A 30 3.17 -7.10 4.68
C LYS A 30 3.81 -5.80 5.18
N ILE A 31 4.08 -5.74 6.46
CA ILE A 31 4.81 -4.62 7.04
C ILE A 31 6.30 -4.90 6.86
N ASP A 32 6.92 -4.15 5.97
CA ASP A 32 8.30 -4.37 5.55
C ASP A 32 9.19 -3.21 5.98
N THR A 33 9.77 -3.33 7.16
CA THR A 33 10.63 -2.27 7.71
C THR A 33 11.98 -2.19 7.01
N GLY A 34 12.33 -3.19 6.20
CA GLY A 34 13.52 -3.15 5.37
C GLY A 34 13.40 -2.23 4.18
N ALA A 35 12.17 -1.86 3.80
CA ALA A 35 11.91 -0.93 2.71
C ALA A 35 11.56 0.44 3.25
N TYR A 36 12.03 1.49 2.60
CA TYR A 36 11.63 2.85 2.96
C TYR A 36 10.27 3.20 2.40
N THR A 37 10.06 2.97 1.11
CA THR A 37 8.82 3.31 0.40
C THR A 37 7.91 2.10 0.32
N SER A 38 6.61 2.32 0.52
CA SER A 38 5.61 1.28 0.32
C SER A 38 5.49 0.95 -1.17
N ALA A 39 5.03 -0.25 -1.48
CA ALA A 39 4.89 -0.71 -2.86
C ALA A 39 3.56 -1.42 -3.04
N ILE A 40 2.98 -1.26 -4.22
CA ILE A 40 1.75 -1.94 -4.60
C ILE A 40 1.99 -2.66 -5.92
N HIS A 41 1.51 -3.90 -6.01
CA HIS A 41 1.73 -4.70 -7.21
C HIS A 41 0.79 -4.28 -8.33
N CYS A 42 1.37 -3.99 -9.48
CA CYS A 42 0.65 -3.51 -10.65
C CYS A 42 1.17 -4.20 -11.90
N LYS A 43 0.36 -4.18 -12.95
CA LYS A 43 0.75 -4.66 -14.28
C LYS A 43 0.44 -3.59 -15.30
N ASN A 44 1.04 -3.76 -16.48
CA ASN A 44 0.78 -2.87 -17.62
C ASN A 44 1.04 -1.40 -17.28
N ILE A 45 2.15 -1.15 -16.59
CA ILE A 45 2.54 0.19 -16.19
C ILE A 45 3.10 0.93 -17.41
N SER A 46 2.51 2.05 -17.76
CA SER A 46 2.96 2.84 -18.91
C SER A 46 2.65 4.31 -18.71
N VAL A 47 3.39 5.16 -19.40
CA VAL A 47 3.11 6.59 -19.45
C VAL A 47 2.69 6.94 -20.88
N ILE A 48 1.52 7.53 -21.01
CA ILE A 48 1.03 7.97 -22.32
C ILE A 48 1.01 9.50 -22.38
N ASN A 49 1.02 10.01 -23.61
CA ASN A 49 0.91 11.44 -23.85
C ASN A 49 -0.51 11.71 -24.31
N GLU A 50 -1.24 12.52 -23.56
CA GLU A 50 -2.61 12.84 -23.87
C GLU A 50 -2.83 14.33 -23.62
N ASN A 51 -3.24 15.06 -24.65
CA ASN A 51 -3.49 16.52 -24.56
C ASN A 51 -2.29 17.28 -23.98
N ASN A 52 -1.09 16.92 -24.44
CA ASN A 52 0.18 17.50 -23.99
C ASN A 52 0.51 17.24 -22.52
N LYS A 53 -0.11 16.24 -21.92
CA LYS A 53 0.18 15.83 -20.54
C LYS A 53 0.66 14.39 -20.52
N HIS A 54 1.55 14.11 -19.60
CA HIS A 54 1.97 12.75 -19.34
C HIS A 54 0.99 12.12 -18.35
N VAL A 55 0.44 10.98 -18.71
CA VAL A 55 -0.51 10.26 -17.86
C VAL A 55 0.03 8.88 -17.57
N LEU A 56 0.15 8.56 -16.29
CA LEU A 56 0.57 7.24 -15.84
C LEU A 56 -0.64 6.32 -15.84
N CYS A 57 -0.53 5.20 -16.52
CA CYS A 57 -1.60 4.20 -16.59
C CYS A 57 -1.08 2.88 -16.05
N PHE A 58 -1.90 2.19 -15.28
CA PHE A 58 -1.52 0.89 -14.74
C PHE A 58 -2.76 0.12 -14.30
N ASP A 59 -2.60 -1.18 -14.20
CA ASP A 59 -3.64 -2.07 -13.68
C ASP A 59 -3.21 -2.58 -12.31
N LEU A 60 -4.10 -2.52 -11.33
CA LEU A 60 -3.83 -3.10 -10.04
C LEU A 60 -3.85 -4.63 -10.15
N ALA A 61 -2.80 -5.27 -9.66
CA ALA A 61 -2.67 -6.71 -9.67
C ALA A 61 -2.63 -7.22 -8.22
N LEU A 62 -3.75 -7.06 -7.55
CA LEU A 62 -3.91 -7.46 -6.17
C LEU A 62 -4.36 -8.92 -6.11
N ASP A 63 -4.87 -9.37 -4.96
CA ASP A 63 -5.32 -10.75 -4.86
C ASP A 63 -6.65 -10.96 -5.61
N ASN A 64 -7.07 -12.22 -5.73
CA ASN A 64 -8.26 -12.59 -6.48
C ASN A 64 -9.57 -12.06 -5.89
N LYS A 65 -9.52 -11.56 -4.67
CA LYS A 65 -10.71 -11.03 -3.99
C LYS A 65 -10.96 -9.57 -4.32
N GLN A 66 -10.01 -8.92 -4.97
CA GLN A 66 -10.12 -7.51 -5.29
C GLN A 66 -10.59 -7.32 -6.72
N PRO A 67 -11.40 -6.28 -6.99
CA PRO A 67 -11.78 -6.00 -8.38
C PRO A 67 -10.56 -5.59 -9.18
N GLN A 68 -10.54 -6.00 -10.43
CA GLN A 68 -9.52 -5.52 -11.35
C GLN A 68 -9.79 -4.06 -11.67
N ARG A 69 -8.75 -3.24 -11.58
CA ARG A 69 -8.89 -1.81 -11.82
C ARG A 69 -7.76 -1.30 -12.66
N SER A 70 -8.15 -0.57 -13.71
CA SER A 70 -7.21 0.19 -14.53
C SER A 70 -7.30 1.64 -14.09
N LEU A 71 -6.17 2.21 -13.74
CA LEU A 71 -6.11 3.54 -13.14
C LEU A 71 -5.24 4.47 -13.97
N ARG A 72 -5.51 5.75 -13.85
CA ARG A 72 -4.78 6.81 -14.56
C ARG A 72 -4.44 7.91 -13.57
N PHE A 73 -3.18 8.35 -13.59
CA PHE A 73 -2.72 9.43 -12.72
C PHE A 73 -1.96 10.47 -13.53
N GLU A 74 -2.36 11.72 -13.41
CA GLU A 74 -1.61 12.83 -13.99
C GLU A 74 -0.46 13.27 -13.06
N GLU A 75 -0.64 13.09 -11.75
CA GLU A 75 0.39 13.44 -10.78
C GLU A 75 1.16 12.21 -10.34
N PHE A 76 2.41 12.14 -10.73
CA PHE A 76 3.29 11.05 -10.35
C PHE A 76 4.73 11.49 -10.46
N THR A 77 5.61 10.75 -9.79
CA THR A 77 7.05 10.95 -9.93
C THR A 77 7.69 9.68 -10.41
N GLN A 78 8.87 9.83 -10.98
CA GLN A 78 9.65 8.71 -11.46
C GLN A 78 10.99 8.71 -10.72
N LYS A 79 11.37 7.58 -10.15
CA LYS A 79 12.61 7.43 -9.42
C LYS A 79 13.38 6.21 -9.87
N LYS A 80 14.69 6.33 -9.83
CA LYS A 80 15.57 5.19 -10.00
C LYS A 80 15.81 4.57 -8.63
N ILE A 81 15.50 3.29 -8.53
CA ILE A 81 15.62 2.52 -7.29
C ILE A 81 16.53 1.33 -7.56
N LYS A 82 17.45 1.07 -6.63
CA LYS A 82 18.32 -0.08 -6.72
C LYS A 82 17.55 -1.32 -6.26
N ASN A 83 17.49 -2.34 -7.11
CA ASN A 83 16.82 -3.58 -6.76
C ASN A 83 17.76 -4.51 -5.96
N SER A 84 17.24 -5.69 -5.57
CA SER A 84 18.01 -6.63 -4.75
C SER A 84 19.26 -7.19 -5.44
N PHE A 85 19.35 -7.09 -6.75
CA PHE A 85 20.51 -7.54 -7.51
C PHE A 85 21.52 -6.43 -7.75
N GLY A 86 21.30 -5.25 -7.18
CA GLY A 86 22.17 -4.12 -7.37
C GLY A 86 21.95 -3.35 -8.66
N GLU A 87 20.95 -3.73 -9.44
CA GLU A 87 20.63 -3.05 -10.69
C GLU A 87 19.70 -1.88 -10.43
N MET A 88 19.86 -0.82 -11.22
CA MET A 88 18.97 0.33 -11.14
C MET A 88 17.75 0.08 -11.99
N GLU A 89 16.57 0.27 -11.42
CA GLU A 89 15.33 0.20 -12.17
C GLU A 89 14.52 1.47 -11.94
N GLU A 90 13.74 1.85 -12.92
CA GLU A 90 12.86 3.00 -12.81
C GLU A 90 11.55 2.58 -12.22
N ARG A 91 11.07 3.35 -11.26
CA ARG A 91 9.77 3.12 -10.64
C ARG A 91 8.95 4.39 -10.63
N TYR A 92 7.67 4.22 -10.86
CA TYR A 92 6.72 5.30 -10.75
C TYR A 92 6.14 5.33 -9.35
N ILE A 93 5.96 6.51 -8.82
CA ILE A 93 5.49 6.74 -7.46
C ILE A 93 4.28 7.65 -7.51
N ILE A 94 3.21 7.23 -6.84
CA ILE A 94 2.01 8.05 -6.70
C ILE A 94 1.79 8.38 -5.23
N LYS A 95 1.05 9.45 -5.00
CA LYS A 95 0.61 9.84 -3.68
C LYS A 95 -0.82 9.38 -3.51
N THR A 96 -1.14 8.69 -2.44
CA THR A 96 -2.49 8.21 -2.23
C THR A 96 -2.81 8.11 -0.74
N LEU A 97 -4.07 7.89 -0.44
CA LEU A 97 -4.53 7.71 0.93
C LEU A 97 -4.48 6.23 1.28
N ILE A 98 -3.89 5.92 2.41
CA ILE A 98 -3.77 4.55 2.91
C ILE A 98 -4.43 4.50 4.29
N VAL A 99 -5.35 3.56 4.47
CA VAL A 99 -5.97 3.35 5.77
C VAL A 99 -5.39 2.07 6.35
N ILE A 100 -4.73 2.21 7.48
CA ILE A 100 -4.08 1.09 8.17
C ILE A 100 -4.17 1.32 9.67
N GLY A 101 -4.53 0.28 10.42
CA GLY A 101 -4.62 0.38 11.87
C GLY A 101 -5.55 1.48 12.35
N GLY A 102 -6.62 1.76 11.61
CA GLY A 102 -7.55 2.82 11.94
C GLY A 102 -7.06 4.23 11.63
N LYS A 103 -5.86 4.38 11.09
CA LYS A 103 -5.32 5.69 10.74
C LYS A 103 -5.40 5.91 9.24
N LYS A 104 -5.78 7.12 8.84
CA LYS A 104 -5.83 7.56 7.44
C LYS A 104 -4.57 8.36 7.17
N ILE A 105 -3.74 7.88 6.29
CA ILE A 105 -2.42 8.47 6.06
C ILE A 105 -2.22 8.72 4.57
N LYS A 106 -1.88 9.96 4.22
CA LYS A 106 -1.43 10.27 2.87
C LYS A 106 0.03 9.90 2.79
N SER A 107 0.38 9.06 1.83
CA SER A 107 1.76 8.66 1.65
C SER A 107 2.01 8.31 0.19
N THR A 108 3.27 8.07 -0.11
CA THR A 108 3.68 7.67 -1.44
C THR A 108 3.78 6.16 -1.52
N VAL A 109 3.38 5.61 -2.68
CA VAL A 109 3.59 4.19 -2.96
C VAL A 109 4.23 4.06 -4.32
N SER A 110 5.15 3.12 -4.43
CA SER A 110 5.76 2.80 -5.72
C SER A 110 4.94 1.70 -6.39
N LEU A 111 4.82 1.81 -7.70
CA LEU A 111 4.18 0.78 -8.50
C LEU A 111 5.23 -0.27 -8.85
N SER A 112 4.95 -1.51 -8.57
CA SER A 112 5.91 -2.59 -8.78
C SER A 112 5.27 -3.72 -9.56
N ASP A 113 5.88 -4.05 -10.70
CA ASP A 113 5.47 -5.20 -11.49
C ASP A 113 6.41 -6.36 -11.18
N ARG A 114 6.13 -7.04 -10.07
CA ARG A 114 6.91 -8.19 -9.66
C ARG A 114 5.99 -9.38 -9.46
N GLU A 115 6.03 -10.30 -10.37
CA GLU A 115 5.25 -11.52 -10.25
C GLU A 115 5.67 -12.34 -9.03
N SER A 116 6.89 -12.15 -8.56
CA SER A 116 7.40 -12.82 -7.38
C SER A 116 6.95 -12.20 -6.06
N MET A 117 6.15 -11.13 -6.08
CA MET A 117 5.64 -10.54 -4.86
C MET A 117 4.68 -11.50 -4.17
N ARG A 118 5.03 -11.90 -2.98
CA ARG A 118 4.20 -12.80 -2.17
C ARG A 118 2.95 -12.09 -1.64
N TYR A 119 3.08 -10.81 -1.36
CA TYR A 119 1.99 -9.96 -0.90
C TYR A 119 1.77 -8.85 -1.91
N PRO A 120 0.53 -8.52 -2.22
CA PRO A 120 0.26 -7.47 -3.21
C PRO A 120 0.64 -6.07 -2.74
N VAL A 121 0.79 -5.89 -1.44
CA VAL A 121 1.16 -4.59 -0.85
C VAL A 121 2.27 -4.79 0.17
N LEU A 122 3.28 -3.94 0.10
CA LEU A 122 4.33 -3.85 1.09
C LEU A 122 4.27 -2.46 1.72
N ILE A 123 4.27 -2.41 3.05
CA ILE A 123 4.24 -1.15 3.79
C ILE A 123 5.64 -0.84 4.29
N GLY A 124 6.21 0.25 3.83
CA GLY A 124 7.57 0.65 4.17
C GLY A 124 7.65 1.56 5.38
N ARG A 125 8.90 1.85 5.80
CA ARG A 125 9.17 2.65 7.01
C ARG A 125 8.59 4.05 6.96
N LYS A 126 8.57 4.66 5.79
CA LYS A 126 8.07 6.04 5.64
C LYS A 126 6.64 6.18 6.18
N LEU A 127 5.81 5.17 5.96
CA LEU A 127 4.43 5.22 6.39
C LEU A 127 4.29 4.96 7.89
N VAL A 128 5.04 4.00 8.42
CA VAL A 128 4.86 3.57 9.81
C VAL A 128 5.62 4.41 10.82
N LYS A 129 6.63 5.12 10.39
CA LYS A 129 7.49 5.89 11.26
C LYS A 129 6.71 6.92 12.06
N GLY A 130 6.84 6.87 13.38
CA GLY A 130 6.18 7.82 14.27
C GLY A 130 4.69 7.59 14.46
N LYS A 131 4.13 6.53 13.87
CA LYS A 131 2.69 6.26 13.92
C LYS A 131 2.36 4.89 14.50
N PHE A 132 3.27 3.93 14.35
CA PHE A 132 3.00 2.55 14.75
C PHE A 132 4.17 1.92 15.46
N ILE A 133 3.86 1.01 16.37
CA ILE A 133 4.81 0.05 16.91
C ILE A 133 4.48 -1.28 16.25
N ILE A 134 5.48 -1.99 15.78
CA ILE A 134 5.27 -3.24 15.05
C ILE A 134 5.65 -4.41 15.94
N ASP A 135 4.68 -5.26 16.22
CA ASP A 135 4.92 -6.51 16.92
C ASP A 135 4.95 -7.62 15.88
N VAL A 136 6.15 -8.09 15.58
CA VAL A 136 6.34 -9.11 14.55
C VAL A 136 5.73 -10.46 14.89
N HIS A 137 5.35 -10.64 16.15
CA HIS A 137 4.68 -11.86 16.61
C HIS A 137 3.21 -11.92 16.19
N GLN A 138 2.59 -10.77 15.95
CA GLN A 138 1.17 -10.67 15.69
C GLN A 138 0.85 -10.40 14.22
N ILE A 139 -0.38 -10.69 13.85
CA ILE A 139 -0.93 -10.33 12.54
C ILE A 139 -2.34 -9.79 12.75
N HIS A 140 -2.76 -8.89 11.85
CA HIS A 140 -4.15 -8.37 11.80
C HIS A 140 -4.61 -7.80 13.14
N THR A 141 -3.76 -7.02 13.78
CA THR A 141 -4.08 -6.42 15.08
C THR A 141 -4.55 -4.98 14.96
N GLY A 142 -4.50 -4.40 13.78
CA GLY A 142 -4.74 -2.97 13.59
C GLY A 142 -6.19 -2.53 13.54
N GLY A 143 -7.15 -3.43 13.74
CA GLY A 143 -8.56 -3.06 13.81
C GLY A 143 -9.44 -3.58 12.68
N LYS A 144 -8.90 -3.87 11.51
CA LYS A 144 -9.69 -4.38 10.39
C LYS A 144 -10.32 -5.74 10.68
N LYS A 145 -9.75 -6.47 11.59
CA LYS A 145 -10.27 -7.77 12.02
C LYS A 145 -11.71 -7.69 12.51
N ILE A 146 -12.06 -6.59 13.16
CA ILE A 146 -13.41 -6.40 13.70
C ILE A 146 -14.44 -6.40 12.59
N ASP A 147 -14.17 -5.69 11.50
CA ASP A 147 -15.09 -5.61 10.36
C ASP A 147 -15.29 -6.98 9.72
N GLN A 148 -14.24 -7.77 9.65
CA GLN A 148 -14.33 -9.11 9.11
C GLN A 148 -15.13 -10.06 9.99
N GLU A 149 -15.01 -9.91 11.29
CA GLU A 149 -15.80 -10.71 12.23
C GLU A 149 -17.29 -10.38 12.11
N ILE A 150 -17.61 -9.11 11.97
CA ILE A 150 -18.99 -8.68 11.76
C ILE A 150 -19.54 -9.28 10.47
N ILE A 151 -18.77 -9.25 9.40
CA ILE A 151 -19.16 -9.83 8.12
C ILE A 151 -19.41 -11.32 8.28
N LYS A 152 -18.52 -12.03 8.97
CA LYS A 152 -18.70 -13.46 9.22
C LYS A 152 -19.95 -13.74 10.03
N SER A 153 -20.20 -12.94 11.05
CA SER A 153 -21.39 -13.10 11.88
C SER A 153 -22.67 -12.93 11.06
N ASN A 154 -22.67 -12.02 10.13
CA ASN A 154 -23.84 -11.76 9.30
C ASN A 154 -24.10 -12.84 8.27
N HIS A 155 -23.18 -13.76 8.08
CA HIS A 155 -23.33 -14.87 7.15
C HIS A 155 -23.82 -16.16 7.83
N ILE A 156 -23.96 -16.11 9.11
CA ILE A 156 -24.50 -17.22 9.88
C ILE A 156 -26.01 -17.06 10.00
#